data_6ec399985bf20c91fc43ecafa6ea3be2
#
_entry.id   6ec399985bf20c91fc43ecafa6ea3be2
#
_cell.length_a   1.000
_cell.length_b   1.000
_cell.length_c   1.000
_cell.angle_alpha   90.00
_cell.angle_beta   90.00
_cell.angle_gamma   90.00
#
_symmetry.space_group_name_H-M   'P 1'
#
loop_
_entity.id
_entity.type
_entity.pdbx_description
1 polymer ?
#
loop_
_entity_poly.entity_id
_entity_poly.type
_entity_poly.pdbx_seq_one_letter_code
_entity_poly.pdbx_strand_id
1 'polypeptide(L)'
;VRMHGVTSNGIPLPADHPSVAHELKAAGYSTALIGKAHFEPHAAKSFFENLAAGEDSFGPHRGFDHMELSGHTGRAGRSLFHYPKWLSETHPDAVEGFHEYTSGGNPSALGGGDSGAPQVAHNPVEIENYPTHWTAQRTVDWLSTCGDDEKWFCWMSFPDPHHPWDVPNEARQRFD
;
A
#
# COMPACT_ATOMS: atom_id res chain seq x y z
N VAL A 1 -11.94 -9.65 -17.12
CA VAL A 1 -13.33 -9.44 -16.67
C VAL A 1 -14.20 -10.65 -16.96
N ARG A 2 -14.23 -11.19 -18.18
CA ARG A 2 -15.10 -12.36 -18.53
C ARG A 2 -14.73 -13.62 -17.75
N MET A 3 -13.47 -13.81 -17.39
CA MET A 3 -13.01 -15.02 -16.69
C MET A 3 -13.04 -14.91 -15.17
N HIS A 4 -12.69 -13.74 -14.60
CA HIS A 4 -12.59 -13.57 -13.15
C HIS A 4 -13.80 -12.87 -12.50
N GLY A 5 -14.76 -12.37 -13.30
CA GLY A 5 -16.01 -11.79 -12.80
C GLY A 5 -15.91 -10.41 -12.12
N VAL A 6 -14.72 -9.86 -11.95
CA VAL A 6 -14.53 -8.52 -11.36
C VAL A 6 -14.87 -7.46 -12.40
N THR A 7 -16.06 -6.87 -12.28
CA THR A 7 -16.59 -5.89 -13.24
C THR A 7 -16.45 -4.45 -12.78
N SER A 8 -16.18 -4.24 -11.49
CA SER A 8 -16.00 -2.92 -10.88
C SER A 8 -15.19 -3.01 -9.60
N ASN A 9 -14.70 -1.86 -9.11
CA ASN A 9 -14.11 -1.75 -7.78
C ASN A 9 -15.13 -2.18 -6.71
N GLY A 10 -14.66 -2.84 -5.65
CA GLY A 10 -15.50 -3.35 -4.58
C GLY A 10 -15.96 -4.79 -4.78
N ILE A 11 -15.66 -5.41 -5.92
CA ILE A 11 -15.83 -6.85 -6.15
C ILE A 11 -14.46 -7.52 -5.94
N PRO A 12 -14.33 -8.46 -4.97
CA PRO A 12 -13.06 -9.14 -4.76
C PRO A 12 -12.70 -10.05 -5.93
N LEU A 13 -11.43 -10.14 -6.25
CA LEU A 13 -10.93 -11.19 -7.13
C LEU A 13 -11.14 -12.54 -6.44
N PRO A 14 -11.67 -13.59 -7.11
CA PRO A 14 -11.75 -14.91 -6.51
C PRO A 14 -10.39 -15.38 -5.97
N ALA A 15 -10.37 -15.98 -4.79
CA ALA A 15 -9.13 -16.32 -4.09
C ALA A 15 -8.30 -17.38 -4.83
N ASP A 16 -8.98 -18.25 -5.57
CA ASP A 16 -8.40 -19.34 -6.37
C ASP A 16 -8.09 -18.93 -7.82
N HIS A 17 -8.30 -17.65 -8.17
CA HIS A 17 -8.02 -17.20 -9.54
C HIS A 17 -6.52 -17.26 -9.81
N PRO A 18 -6.07 -17.95 -10.88
CA PRO A 18 -4.66 -18.07 -11.19
C PRO A 18 -4.05 -16.70 -11.50
N SER A 19 -2.83 -16.50 -11.04
CA SER A 19 -2.03 -15.31 -11.27
C SER A 19 -0.61 -15.66 -11.70
N VAL A 20 0.12 -14.69 -12.22
CA VAL A 20 1.54 -14.87 -12.54
C VAL A 20 2.36 -15.31 -11.32
N ALA A 21 1.98 -14.86 -10.11
CA ALA A 21 2.65 -15.25 -8.88
C ALA A 21 2.49 -16.75 -8.57
N HIS A 22 1.31 -17.33 -8.84
CA HIS A 22 1.11 -18.77 -8.69
C HIS A 22 1.98 -19.59 -9.64
N GLU A 23 2.07 -19.16 -10.91
CA GLU A 23 2.88 -19.83 -11.91
C GLU A 23 4.38 -19.75 -11.60
N LEU A 24 4.84 -18.58 -11.16
CA LEU A 24 6.25 -18.39 -10.79
C LEU A 24 6.59 -19.15 -9.52
N LYS A 25 5.71 -19.14 -8.52
CA LYS A 25 5.87 -19.96 -7.31
C LYS A 25 5.96 -21.46 -7.67
N ALA A 26 5.09 -21.95 -8.53
CA ALA A 26 5.13 -23.34 -9.01
C ALA A 26 6.42 -23.67 -9.80
N ALA A 27 7.04 -22.66 -10.43
CA ALA A 27 8.33 -22.77 -11.10
C ALA A 27 9.55 -22.60 -10.15
N GLY A 28 9.32 -22.53 -8.83
CA GLY A 28 10.36 -22.45 -7.80
C GLY A 28 10.91 -21.05 -7.55
N TYR A 29 10.11 -20.01 -7.82
CA TYR A 29 10.46 -18.64 -7.42
C TYR A 29 9.94 -18.35 -6.03
N SER A 30 10.73 -17.65 -5.22
CA SER A 30 10.24 -16.93 -4.05
C SER A 30 9.45 -15.72 -4.50
N THR A 31 8.27 -15.51 -3.94
CA THR A 31 7.34 -14.51 -4.46
C THR A 31 6.92 -13.51 -3.39
N ALA A 32 7.00 -12.20 -3.70
CA ALA A 32 6.60 -11.14 -2.78
C ALA A 32 5.68 -10.10 -3.44
N LEU A 33 4.76 -9.56 -2.63
CA LEU A 33 3.93 -8.41 -2.93
C LEU A 33 4.18 -7.34 -1.87
N ILE A 34 4.81 -6.24 -2.24
CA ILE A 34 5.14 -5.16 -1.31
C ILE A 34 4.60 -3.84 -1.83
N GLY A 35 3.77 -3.19 -1.03
CA GLY A 35 3.13 -1.93 -1.38
C GLY A 35 1.62 -2.04 -1.58
N LYS A 36 1.09 -1.44 -2.64
CA LYS A 36 -0.35 -1.40 -2.88
C LYS A 36 -0.86 -2.66 -3.56
N ALA A 37 -1.79 -3.37 -2.90
CA ALA A 37 -2.68 -4.34 -3.53
C ALA A 37 -4.12 -3.79 -3.59
N HIS A 38 -4.95 -4.40 -4.42
CA HIS A 38 -6.37 -4.10 -4.51
C HIS A 38 -7.13 -5.31 -5.09
N PHE A 39 -6.79 -6.50 -4.63
CA PHE A 39 -7.53 -7.72 -4.99
C PHE A 39 -8.84 -7.85 -4.23
N GLU A 40 -8.93 -7.14 -3.09
CA GLU A 40 -10.07 -7.13 -2.18
C GLU A 40 -10.52 -5.70 -1.90
N PRO A 41 -11.81 -5.49 -1.55
CA PRO A 41 -12.32 -4.15 -1.21
C PRO A 41 -11.63 -3.54 0.00
N HIS A 42 -10.99 -2.39 -0.17
CA HIS A 42 -10.23 -1.71 0.87
C HIS A 42 -11.01 -1.29 2.13
N ALA A 43 -12.33 -1.18 2.04
CA ALA A 43 -13.15 -0.73 3.17
C ALA A 43 -13.79 -1.88 3.96
N ALA A 44 -13.67 -3.10 3.49
CA ALA A 44 -14.36 -4.24 4.07
C ALA A 44 -13.46 -5.01 5.05
N LYS A 45 -13.75 -4.86 6.33
CA LYS A 45 -12.97 -5.46 7.43
C LYS A 45 -12.96 -6.99 7.48
N SER A 46 -13.70 -7.65 6.58
CA SER A 46 -13.80 -9.11 6.54
C SER A 46 -12.84 -9.77 5.54
N PHE A 47 -12.08 -8.99 4.80
CA PHE A 47 -11.14 -9.51 3.81
C PHE A 47 -9.71 -9.57 4.35
N PHE A 48 -8.97 -10.56 3.87
CA PHE A 48 -7.63 -10.87 4.34
C PHE A 48 -6.66 -9.69 4.20
N GLU A 49 -6.68 -8.97 3.08
CA GLU A 49 -5.81 -7.79 2.88
C GLU A 49 -6.00 -6.73 3.98
N ASN A 50 -7.22 -6.59 4.51
CA ASN A 50 -7.51 -5.63 5.57
C ASN A 50 -7.26 -6.16 6.99
N LEU A 51 -7.12 -7.47 7.16
CA LEU A 51 -6.90 -8.11 8.46
C LEU A 51 -5.43 -8.44 8.70
N ALA A 52 -4.69 -8.74 7.63
CA ALA A 52 -3.36 -9.33 7.69
C ALA A 52 -2.40 -8.59 8.63
N ALA A 53 -2.33 -7.27 8.55
CA ALA A 53 -1.44 -6.49 9.41
C ALA A 53 -1.84 -6.51 10.88
N GLY A 54 -3.16 -6.56 11.18
CA GLY A 54 -3.68 -6.68 12.54
C GLY A 54 -3.41 -8.06 13.16
N GLU A 55 -3.28 -9.07 12.31
CA GLU A 55 -2.99 -10.45 12.68
C GLU A 55 -1.49 -10.80 12.58
N ASP A 56 -0.65 -9.81 12.32
CA ASP A 56 0.81 -9.98 12.07
C ASP A 56 1.10 -11.00 10.95
N SER A 57 0.22 -11.08 9.95
CA SER A 57 0.34 -11.98 8.83
C SER A 57 1.03 -11.32 7.65
N PHE A 58 2.13 -11.89 7.22
CA PHE A 58 2.89 -11.49 6.04
C PHE A 58 2.68 -12.43 4.84
N GLY A 59 1.56 -13.10 4.81
CA GLY A 59 1.22 -14.05 3.75
C GLY A 59 1.07 -15.49 4.26
N PRO A 60 0.94 -16.49 3.37
CA PRO A 60 0.88 -16.33 1.92
C PRO A 60 -0.45 -15.73 1.41
N HIS A 61 -0.42 -15.06 0.26
CA HIS A 61 -1.61 -14.48 -0.35
C HIS A 61 -1.55 -14.52 -1.88
N ARG A 62 -2.52 -15.14 -2.52
CA ARG A 62 -2.74 -15.15 -3.99
C ARG A 62 -1.51 -15.51 -4.84
N GLY A 63 -0.74 -16.48 -4.36
CA GLY A 63 0.50 -16.94 -5.01
C GLY A 63 1.76 -16.22 -4.55
N PHE A 64 1.63 -15.17 -3.75
CA PHE A 64 2.77 -14.54 -3.07
C PHE A 64 3.04 -15.23 -1.74
N ASP A 65 4.31 -15.59 -1.50
CA ASP A 65 4.77 -16.18 -0.23
C ASP A 65 4.87 -15.13 0.86
N HIS A 66 5.27 -13.91 0.47
CA HIS A 66 5.41 -12.77 1.35
C HIS A 66 4.52 -11.61 0.88
N MET A 67 3.94 -10.87 1.83
CA MET A 67 3.08 -9.72 1.55
C MET A 67 3.21 -8.65 2.62
N GLU A 68 3.53 -7.42 2.20
CA GLU A 68 3.47 -6.22 3.03
C GLU A 68 2.68 -5.12 2.31
N LEU A 69 1.56 -4.70 2.87
CA LEU A 69 0.63 -3.78 2.20
C LEU A 69 0.73 -2.35 2.75
N SER A 70 0.86 -1.37 1.83
CA SER A 70 0.89 0.06 2.18
C SER A 70 -0.50 0.71 2.21
N GLY A 71 -1.43 0.24 1.39
CA GLY A 71 -2.69 0.92 1.17
C GLY A 71 -2.53 2.22 0.36
N HIS A 72 -3.42 3.19 0.63
CA HIS A 72 -3.37 4.54 0.06
C HIS A 72 -2.87 5.54 1.11
N THR A 73 -2.12 6.57 0.66
CA THR A 73 -1.51 7.59 1.51
C THR A 73 -2.49 8.31 2.44
N GLY A 74 -3.56 8.86 1.93
CA GLY A 74 -4.51 9.68 2.68
C GLY A 74 -5.37 8.96 3.73
N ARG A 75 -5.09 7.70 4.05
CA ARG A 75 -5.84 6.91 5.03
C ARG A 75 -4.97 6.15 6.03
N ALA A 76 -3.71 6.52 6.15
CA ALA A 76 -2.75 5.82 6.99
C ALA A 76 -3.26 5.58 8.41
N GLY A 77 -3.88 6.56 9.04
CA GLY A 77 -4.38 6.43 10.42
C GLY A 77 -5.68 5.61 10.60
N ARG A 78 -6.30 5.13 9.53
CA ARG A 78 -7.54 4.33 9.57
C ARG A 78 -7.45 3.00 8.84
N SER A 79 -6.34 2.75 8.18
CA SER A 79 -6.08 1.52 7.45
C SER A 79 -5.58 0.42 8.40
N LEU A 80 -5.92 -0.81 8.09
CA LEU A 80 -5.45 -2.01 8.79
C LEU A 80 -4.23 -2.63 8.10
N PHE A 81 -3.60 -1.92 7.16
CA PHE A 81 -2.45 -2.40 6.42
C PHE A 81 -1.13 -2.30 7.21
N HIS A 82 -0.09 -2.94 6.70
CA HIS A 82 1.22 -3.01 7.35
C HIS A 82 1.90 -1.65 7.50
N TYR A 83 1.86 -0.81 6.45
CA TYR A 83 2.44 0.52 6.52
C TYR A 83 1.82 1.42 7.60
N PRO A 84 0.48 1.59 7.69
CA PRO A 84 -0.12 2.38 8.76
C PRO A 84 0.15 1.83 10.15
N LYS A 85 0.20 0.50 10.31
CA LYS A 85 0.59 -0.14 11.57
C LYS A 85 2.03 0.21 11.92
N TRP A 86 2.96 -0.03 11.00
CA TRP A 86 4.37 0.32 11.17
C TRP A 86 4.55 1.79 11.54
N LEU A 87 3.89 2.71 10.81
CA LEU A 87 3.98 4.14 11.07
C LEU A 87 3.49 4.48 12.48
N SER A 88 2.36 3.92 12.90
CA SER A 88 1.80 4.18 14.24
C SER A 88 2.66 3.64 15.38
N GLU A 89 3.39 2.56 15.15
CA GLU A 89 4.25 1.93 16.15
C GLU A 89 5.64 2.58 16.22
N THR A 90 6.17 3.06 15.09
CA THR A 90 7.54 3.58 15.00
C THR A 90 7.62 5.10 14.97
N HIS A 91 6.59 5.76 14.42
CA HIS A 91 6.51 7.21 14.23
C HIS A 91 5.13 7.76 14.58
N PRO A 92 4.68 7.62 15.86
CA PRO A 92 3.33 8.01 16.28
C PRO A 92 3.02 9.48 16.00
N ASP A 93 4.01 10.37 16.14
CA ASP A 93 3.84 11.80 15.88
C ASP A 93 3.52 12.09 14.39
N ALA A 94 4.05 11.27 13.47
CA ALA A 94 3.73 11.38 12.05
C ALA A 94 2.29 10.98 11.74
N VAL A 95 1.71 10.05 12.53
CA VAL A 95 0.32 9.63 12.39
C VAL A 95 -0.66 10.77 12.68
N GLU A 96 -0.37 11.63 13.65
CA GLU A 96 -1.22 12.77 13.99
C GLU A 96 -1.39 13.71 12.80
N GLY A 97 -0.31 13.98 12.05
CA GLY A 97 -0.38 14.78 10.83
C GLY A 97 -1.28 14.16 9.77
N PHE A 98 -1.25 12.83 9.61
CA PHE A 98 -2.20 12.14 8.72
C PHE A 98 -3.63 12.19 9.24
N HIS A 99 -3.85 12.20 10.53
CA HIS A 99 -5.20 12.29 11.13
C HIS A 99 -5.84 13.64 10.90
N GLU A 100 -5.12 14.73 11.07
CA GLU A 100 -5.63 16.07 10.77
C GLU A 100 -6.05 16.19 9.32
N TYR A 101 -5.26 15.62 8.43
CA TYR A 101 -5.48 15.58 7.02
C TYR A 101 -6.72 14.77 6.62
N THR A 102 -6.98 13.64 7.31
CA THR A 102 -8.12 12.76 7.02
C THR A 102 -9.37 13.08 7.83
N SER A 103 -9.25 13.78 8.94
CA SER A 103 -10.39 14.13 9.80
C SER A 103 -11.25 15.27 9.26
N GLY A 104 -10.76 16.02 8.30
CA GLY A 104 -11.45 17.14 7.67
C GLY A 104 -12.67 16.80 6.80
N GLY A 105 -13.20 15.57 6.87
CA GLY A 105 -14.43 15.18 6.22
C GLY A 105 -14.25 14.44 4.89
N ASN A 106 -14.95 14.83 3.85
CA ASN A 106 -14.99 14.18 2.55
C ASN A 106 -13.58 14.06 1.92
N PRO A 107 -13.11 12.86 1.54
CA PRO A 107 -11.85 12.66 0.82
C PRO A 107 -11.73 13.46 -0.49
N SER A 108 -12.86 13.85 -1.07
CA SER A 108 -12.90 14.77 -2.21
C SER A 108 -12.75 16.24 -1.82
N ALA A 109 -12.69 16.55 -0.51
CA ALA A 109 -12.51 17.90 0.03
C ALA A 109 -11.17 18.02 0.79
N LEU A 110 -10.11 17.41 0.30
CA LEU A 110 -8.76 17.49 0.87
C LEU A 110 -8.12 18.88 0.69
N GLY A 111 -8.94 19.86 0.41
CA GLY A 111 -8.61 21.27 0.47
C GLY A 111 -7.84 21.82 -0.72
N GLY A 112 -7.32 20.96 -1.60
CA GLY A 112 -6.63 21.37 -2.83
C GLY A 112 -5.35 22.17 -2.63
N GLY A 113 -4.92 22.37 -1.39
CA GLY A 113 -3.81 23.25 -1.07
C GLY A 113 -4.00 24.61 -1.76
N ASP A 114 -2.93 25.24 -2.19
CA ASP A 114 -2.93 26.50 -2.91
C ASP A 114 -3.50 26.39 -4.34
N SER A 115 -3.62 25.17 -4.85
CA SER A 115 -4.14 24.93 -6.21
C SER A 115 -5.66 24.92 -6.31
N GLY A 116 -6.37 24.77 -5.18
CA GLY A 116 -7.82 24.60 -5.15
C GLY A 116 -8.35 23.29 -5.74
N ALA A 117 -7.47 22.39 -6.17
CA ALA A 117 -7.86 21.09 -6.72
C ALA A 117 -8.22 20.11 -5.60
N PRO A 118 -9.45 19.54 -5.57
CA PRO A 118 -9.96 18.82 -4.41
C PRO A 118 -9.22 17.51 -4.09
N GLN A 119 -8.38 17.02 -4.99
CA GLN A 119 -7.61 15.80 -4.83
C GLN A 119 -6.12 16.04 -4.53
N VAL A 120 -5.71 17.30 -4.48
CA VAL A 120 -4.33 17.69 -4.12
C VAL A 120 -4.29 18.06 -2.65
N ALA A 121 -3.26 17.64 -2.00
CA ALA A 121 -3.10 17.92 -0.60
C ALA A 121 -1.63 17.90 -0.16
N HIS A 122 -1.36 18.35 1.06
CA HIS A 122 -0.06 18.27 1.69
C HIS A 122 -0.01 17.06 2.61
N ASN A 123 1.04 16.28 2.44
CA ASN A 123 1.37 15.23 3.39
C ASN A 123 2.46 15.76 4.32
N PRO A 124 2.17 15.93 5.63
CA PRO A 124 3.14 16.42 6.59
C PRO A 124 4.20 15.38 6.99
N VAL A 125 4.12 14.18 6.44
CA VAL A 125 5.03 13.09 6.77
C VAL A 125 6.37 13.33 6.09
N GLU A 126 7.45 13.15 6.84
CA GLU A 126 8.81 13.18 6.35
C GLU A 126 8.99 12.16 5.22
N ILE A 127 9.87 12.45 4.26
CA ILE A 127 10.05 11.62 3.06
C ILE A 127 10.43 10.18 3.40
N GLU A 128 11.21 9.98 4.46
CA GLU A 128 11.61 8.67 4.95
C GLU A 128 10.45 7.83 5.47
N ASN A 129 9.41 8.49 5.94
CA ASN A 129 8.20 7.86 6.47
C ASN A 129 7.07 7.77 5.43
N TYR A 130 7.30 8.30 4.22
CA TYR A 130 6.31 8.30 3.16
C TYR A 130 6.10 6.90 2.57
N PRO A 131 4.87 6.51 2.17
CA PRO A 131 4.57 5.14 1.71
C PRO A 131 5.45 4.65 0.56
N THR A 132 5.86 5.53 -0.34
CA THR A 132 6.74 5.19 -1.45
C THR A 132 8.13 4.82 -0.96
N HIS A 133 8.70 5.59 -0.01
CA HIS A 133 9.98 5.26 0.60
C HIS A 133 9.90 3.96 1.42
N TRP A 134 8.86 3.83 2.24
CA TRP A 134 8.61 2.61 3.01
C TRP A 134 8.53 1.37 2.10
N THR A 135 7.75 1.44 1.02
CA THR A 135 7.61 0.33 0.06
C THR A 135 8.95 -0.06 -0.55
N ALA A 136 9.75 0.94 -0.95
CA ALA A 136 11.09 0.70 -1.49
C ALA A 136 11.99 0.03 -0.45
N GLN A 137 12.02 0.54 0.78
CA GLN A 137 12.86 -0.01 1.85
C GLN A 137 12.44 -1.45 2.22
N ARG A 138 11.14 -1.72 2.38
CA ARG A 138 10.64 -3.08 2.64
C ARG A 138 11.00 -4.05 1.51
N THR A 139 11.01 -3.56 0.27
CA THR A 139 11.44 -4.36 -0.88
C THR A 139 12.93 -4.71 -0.80
N VAL A 140 13.77 -3.73 -0.47
CA VAL A 140 15.20 -3.97 -0.27
C VAL A 140 15.45 -4.95 0.88
N ASP A 141 14.74 -4.77 2.00
CA ASP A 141 14.83 -5.65 3.15
C ASP A 141 14.47 -7.09 2.78
N TRP A 142 13.35 -7.28 2.06
CA TRP A 142 12.95 -8.60 1.61
C TRP A 142 13.95 -9.21 0.63
N LEU A 143 14.46 -8.44 -0.35
CA LEU A 143 15.48 -8.90 -1.29
C LEU A 143 16.76 -9.35 -0.58
N SER A 144 17.11 -8.70 0.53
CA SER A 144 18.28 -9.09 1.32
C SER A 144 18.15 -10.45 2.01
N THR A 145 16.93 -10.98 2.10
CA THR A 145 16.67 -12.32 2.62
C THR A 145 16.76 -13.41 1.56
N CYS A 146 16.75 -13.04 0.28
CA CYS A 146 16.89 -13.98 -0.82
C CYS A 146 18.34 -14.44 -0.96
N GLY A 147 18.56 -15.74 -1.19
CA GLY A 147 19.89 -16.30 -1.44
C GLY A 147 20.43 -15.90 -2.82
N ASP A 148 21.76 -15.90 -2.99
CA ASP A 148 22.43 -15.50 -4.23
C ASP A 148 21.96 -16.30 -5.46
N ASP A 149 21.64 -17.57 -5.30
CA ASP A 149 21.15 -18.46 -6.37
C ASP A 149 19.62 -18.57 -6.39
N GLU A 150 18.92 -17.86 -5.55
CA GLU A 150 17.47 -17.94 -5.41
C GLU A 150 16.77 -17.17 -6.54
N LYS A 151 15.83 -17.82 -7.20
CA LYS A 151 14.95 -17.15 -8.15
C LYS A 151 13.85 -16.42 -7.38
N TRP A 152 13.67 -15.15 -7.66
CA TRP A 152 12.64 -14.38 -7.01
C TRP A 152 11.78 -13.58 -7.98
N PHE A 153 10.56 -13.29 -7.54
CA PHE A 153 9.63 -12.38 -8.19
C PHE A 153 9.04 -11.46 -7.13
N CYS A 154 9.28 -10.17 -7.25
CA CYS A 154 8.69 -9.17 -6.38
C CYS A 154 7.79 -8.22 -7.17
N TRP A 155 6.52 -8.14 -6.76
CA TRP A 155 5.66 -7.05 -7.19
C TRP A 155 5.80 -5.89 -6.20
N MET A 156 6.77 -5.00 -6.46
CA MET A 156 6.89 -3.73 -5.75
C MET A 156 5.87 -2.74 -6.34
N SER A 157 4.87 -2.40 -5.56
CA SER A 157 3.71 -1.63 -6.01
C SER A 157 3.57 -0.33 -5.20
N PHE A 158 3.97 0.77 -5.80
CA PHE A 158 3.79 2.09 -5.20
C PHE A 158 2.33 2.54 -5.28
N PRO A 159 1.79 3.22 -4.23
CA PRO A 159 0.47 3.86 -4.31
C PRO A 159 0.46 5.03 -5.29
N ASP A 160 1.57 5.75 -5.41
CA ASP A 160 1.71 6.88 -6.33
C ASP A 160 1.81 6.42 -7.81
N PRO A 161 1.28 7.22 -8.72
CA PRO A 161 0.64 8.53 -8.61
C PRO A 161 -0.91 8.47 -8.48
N HIS A 162 -1.47 7.55 -7.71
CA HIS A 162 -2.90 7.50 -7.45
C HIS A 162 -3.33 8.66 -6.53
N HIS A 163 -4.49 9.26 -6.81
CA HIS A 163 -5.04 10.29 -5.92
C HIS A 163 -5.37 9.73 -4.51
N PRO A 164 -5.38 10.57 -3.46
CA PRO A 164 -5.03 11.99 -3.43
C PRO A 164 -3.57 12.22 -3.79
N TRP A 165 -3.32 13.30 -4.54
CA TRP A 165 -1.95 13.71 -4.87
C TRP A 165 -1.40 14.51 -3.70
N ASP A 166 -0.80 13.83 -2.78
CA ASP A 166 -0.10 14.37 -1.63
C ASP A 166 1.38 14.08 -1.77
N VAL A 167 2.19 15.11 -1.66
CA VAL A 167 3.64 14.97 -1.76
C VAL A 167 4.30 15.41 -0.47
N PRO A 168 5.39 14.75 -0.04
CA PRO A 168 6.18 15.23 1.08
C PRO A 168 6.67 16.67 0.84
N ASN A 169 6.84 17.42 1.93
CA ASN A 169 7.27 18.82 1.86
C ASN A 169 8.56 19.00 1.05
N GLU A 170 9.52 18.13 1.21
CA GLU A 170 10.81 18.17 0.51
C GLU A 170 10.65 18.01 -1.02
N ALA A 171 9.69 17.19 -1.44
CA ALA A 171 9.42 17.03 -2.88
C ALA A 171 8.71 18.27 -3.45
N ARG A 172 7.80 18.87 -2.68
CA ARG A 172 7.10 20.10 -3.07
C ARG A 172 8.06 21.26 -3.29
N GLN A 173 9.01 21.48 -2.38
CA GLN A 173 9.98 22.58 -2.45
C GLN A 173 10.83 22.61 -3.72
N ARG A 174 10.79 21.55 -4.53
CA ARG A 174 11.48 21.51 -5.84
C ARG A 174 10.72 22.22 -6.95
N PHE A 175 9.47 22.58 -6.71
CA PHE A 175 8.57 23.17 -7.71
C PHE A 175 8.06 24.57 -7.31
N ASP A 176 8.46 25.06 -6.14
CA ASP A 176 8.29 26.43 -5.67
C ASP A 176 9.50 27.28 -6.10
#